data_422fd58fd2cefab6fb68c949df378996
#
_entry.id   422fd58fd2cefab6fb68c949df378996
#
_cell.length_a   1.000
_cell.length_b   1.000
_cell.length_c   1.000
_cell.angle_alpha   90.00
_cell.angle_beta   90.00
_cell.angle_gamma   90.00
#
_symmetry.space_group_name_H-M   'P 1'
#
loop_
_entity.id
_entity.type
_entity.pdbx_description
1 polymer ?
#
loop_
_entity_poly.entity_id
_entity_poly.type
_entity_poly.pdbx_seq_one_letter_code
_entity_poly.pdbx_strand_id
1 'polypeptide(L)'
;MLNHQETTTRYNFTQVNLNYAYQFPISAEWNVRPSISFGYGAKDFGFQNLLLEDQINIFSGIINNASIDPINLNESVRFIDFSASVLFNSENSWVGLTFKHLNKPNISMQFDGQDNLEMFMSLHGSVYIPTGDYRNDNKLFVLANAMQQG
;
A
#
# COMPACT_ATOMS: atom_id res chain seq x y z
N MET A 1 3.03 9.30 -6.58
CA MET A 1 2.63 10.05 -5.37
C MET A 1 1.16 9.74 -5.10
N LEU A 2 0.85 9.33 -3.89
CA LEU A 2 -0.52 9.15 -3.39
C LEU A 2 -0.74 10.19 -2.29
N ASN A 3 -1.85 10.90 -2.35
CA ASN A 3 -2.27 11.80 -1.26
C ASN A 3 -3.75 11.55 -1.00
N HIS A 4 -4.09 11.34 0.27
CA HIS A 4 -5.45 11.25 0.77
C HIS A 4 -5.63 12.24 1.91
N GLN A 5 -6.65 13.07 1.83
CA GLN A 5 -6.95 14.08 2.84
C GLN A 5 -8.41 14.02 3.23
N GLU A 6 -8.68 13.95 4.53
CA GLU A 6 -10.00 14.03 5.11
C GLU A 6 -10.14 15.32 5.91
N THR A 7 -11.12 16.15 5.56
CA THR A 7 -11.23 17.52 6.12
C THR A 7 -11.80 17.52 7.53
N THR A 8 -12.73 16.61 7.84
CA THR A 8 -13.44 16.59 9.12
C THR A 8 -12.51 16.23 10.28
N THR A 9 -11.65 15.21 10.08
CA THR A 9 -10.71 14.70 11.07
C THR A 9 -9.34 15.33 10.95
N ARG A 10 -9.11 16.15 9.91
CA ARG A 10 -7.79 16.66 9.49
C ARG A 10 -6.76 15.54 9.29
N TYR A 11 -7.26 14.36 8.90
CA TYR A 11 -6.37 13.27 8.51
C TYR A 11 -5.76 13.57 7.15
N ASN A 12 -4.43 13.49 7.09
CA ASN A 12 -3.68 13.60 5.86
C ASN A 12 -2.70 12.43 5.76
N PHE A 13 -2.78 11.72 4.64
CA PHE A 13 -1.85 10.66 4.31
C PHE A 13 -1.16 10.99 3.00
N THR A 14 0.15 11.09 3.02
CA THR A 14 0.98 11.32 1.83
C THR A 14 1.99 10.22 1.70
N GLN A 15 2.07 9.60 0.52
CA GLN A 15 3.10 8.61 0.21
C GLN A 15 3.74 8.91 -1.14
N VAL A 16 5.06 8.87 -1.17
CA VAL A 16 5.87 9.00 -2.38
C VAL A 16 6.66 7.72 -2.57
N ASN A 17 6.59 7.12 -3.76
CA ASN A 17 7.29 5.90 -4.09
C ASN A 17 8.25 6.16 -5.26
N LEU A 18 9.48 5.72 -5.12
CA LEU A 18 10.49 5.64 -6.16
C LEU A 18 10.64 4.17 -6.56
N ASN A 19 10.42 3.89 -7.85
CA ASN A 19 10.51 2.54 -8.39
C ASN A 19 11.64 2.48 -9.41
N TYR A 20 12.47 1.43 -9.31
CA TYR A 20 13.49 1.12 -10.27
C TYR A 20 13.30 -0.31 -10.77
N ALA A 21 13.30 -0.49 -12.09
CA ALA A 21 13.18 -1.78 -12.73
C ALA A 21 14.17 -1.88 -13.90
N TYR A 22 14.76 -3.04 -14.05
CA TYR A 22 15.66 -3.33 -15.16
C TYR A 22 15.21 -4.60 -15.87
N GLN A 23 15.15 -4.57 -17.19
CA GLN A 23 14.75 -5.71 -18.00
C GLN A 23 15.95 -6.25 -18.78
N PHE A 24 16.09 -7.58 -18.78
CA PHE A 24 17.08 -8.27 -19.60
C PHE A 24 16.54 -9.59 -20.15
N PRO A 25 16.97 -10.01 -21.33
CA PRO A 25 16.58 -11.29 -21.92
C PRO A 25 17.25 -12.43 -21.16
N ILE A 26 16.50 -13.50 -20.88
CA ILE A 26 17.02 -14.79 -20.36
C ILE A 26 17.01 -15.87 -21.43
N SER A 27 16.20 -15.71 -22.45
CA SER A 27 16.18 -16.56 -23.64
C SER A 27 15.70 -15.76 -24.85
N ALA A 28 15.60 -16.41 -26.02
CA ALA A 28 15.10 -15.75 -27.23
C ALA A 28 13.64 -15.25 -27.10
N GLU A 29 12.84 -15.89 -26.24
CA GLU A 29 11.41 -15.57 -26.10
C GLU A 29 11.08 -14.92 -24.75
N TRP A 30 11.94 -15.08 -23.75
CA TRP A 30 11.65 -14.68 -22.38
C TRP A 30 12.56 -13.58 -21.88
N ASN A 31 11.94 -12.58 -21.27
CA ASN A 31 12.61 -11.52 -20.52
C ASN A 31 12.27 -11.62 -19.04
N VAL A 32 13.20 -11.19 -18.21
CA VAL A 32 12.98 -10.97 -16.79
C VAL A 32 13.15 -9.50 -16.44
N ARG A 33 12.28 -9.02 -15.55
CA ARG A 33 12.31 -7.63 -15.07
C ARG A 33 12.22 -7.63 -13.55
N PRO A 34 13.33 -7.75 -12.83
CA PRO A 34 13.37 -7.45 -11.41
C PRO A 34 13.10 -5.95 -11.17
N SER A 35 12.46 -5.65 -10.05
CA SER A 35 12.27 -4.28 -9.61
C SER A 35 12.34 -4.14 -8.10
N ILE A 36 12.74 -2.98 -7.66
CA ILE A 36 12.74 -2.54 -6.27
C ILE A 36 11.96 -1.24 -6.15
N SER A 37 11.31 -1.06 -5.03
CA SER A 37 10.58 0.16 -4.71
C SER A 37 10.98 0.64 -3.33
N PHE A 38 11.21 1.94 -3.25
CA PHE A 38 11.45 2.67 -2.02
C PHE A 38 10.30 3.65 -1.82
N GLY A 39 9.61 3.53 -0.69
CA GLY A 39 8.49 4.37 -0.30
C GLY A 39 8.83 5.23 0.92
N TYR A 40 8.38 6.47 0.92
CA TYR A 40 8.32 7.33 2.09
C TYR A 40 6.88 7.74 2.31
N GLY A 41 6.35 7.44 3.50
CA GLY A 41 4.99 7.77 3.90
C GLY A 41 4.96 8.68 5.12
N ALA A 42 3.98 9.58 5.14
CA ALA A 42 3.65 10.44 6.26
C ALA A 42 2.14 10.39 6.51
N LYS A 43 1.77 10.22 7.78
CA LYS A 43 0.40 10.31 8.28
C LYS A 43 0.36 11.44 9.29
N ASP A 44 -0.58 12.35 9.12
CA ASP A 44 -0.83 13.43 10.05
C ASP A 44 -2.30 13.40 10.48
N PHE A 45 -2.56 13.60 11.75
CA PHE A 45 -3.90 13.60 12.30
C PHE A 45 -4.05 14.71 13.37
N GLY A 46 -5.05 15.56 13.18
CA GLY A 46 -5.27 16.69 14.08
C GLY A 46 -6.15 16.32 15.29
N PHE A 47 -5.61 15.58 16.25
CA PHE A 47 -6.32 15.18 17.49
C PHE A 47 -6.84 16.36 18.31
N GLN A 48 -6.18 17.52 18.22
CA GLN A 48 -6.55 18.73 18.96
C GLN A 48 -7.97 19.26 18.66
N ASN A 49 -8.57 18.79 17.56
CA ASN A 49 -9.92 19.19 17.15
C ASN A 49 -10.99 18.15 17.50
N LEU A 50 -10.62 17.04 18.13
CA LEU A 50 -11.56 16.05 18.61
C LEU A 50 -12.08 16.47 19.98
N LEU A 51 -13.39 16.44 20.12
CA LEU A 51 -14.06 16.52 21.42
C LEU A 51 -14.19 15.11 21.96
N LEU A 52 -13.58 14.86 23.09
CA LEU A 52 -13.66 13.57 23.80
C LEU A 52 -14.85 13.57 24.75
N GLU A 53 -15.34 12.39 25.08
CA GLU A 53 -16.51 12.22 25.92
C GLU A 53 -16.35 12.86 27.31
N ASP A 54 -15.15 12.79 27.88
CA ASP A 54 -14.80 13.40 29.16
C ASP A 54 -14.84 14.94 29.17
N GLN A 55 -14.74 15.56 28.00
CA GLN A 55 -14.82 17.00 27.83
C GLN A 55 -16.27 17.52 27.80
N ILE A 56 -17.26 16.64 27.60
CA ILE A 56 -18.66 17.00 27.47
C ILE A 56 -19.40 16.73 28.79
N ASN A 57 -19.81 17.79 29.45
CA ASN A 57 -20.70 17.64 30.60
C ASN A 57 -22.15 17.57 30.12
N ILE A 58 -22.72 16.37 30.15
CA ILE A 58 -24.08 16.05 29.65
C ILE A 58 -25.15 16.85 30.40
N PHE A 59 -24.95 17.16 31.71
CA PHE A 59 -25.95 17.87 32.53
C PHE A 59 -25.94 19.37 32.33
N SER A 60 -24.76 19.97 32.09
CA SER A 60 -24.63 21.41 31.94
C SER A 60 -24.46 21.87 30.49
N GLY A 61 -24.19 20.96 29.56
CA GLY A 61 -23.88 21.28 28.17
C GLY A 61 -22.55 22.02 27.99
N ILE A 62 -21.72 22.06 29.04
CA ILE A 62 -20.44 22.76 29.02
C ILE A 62 -19.37 21.85 28.40
N ILE A 63 -18.59 22.40 27.49
CA ILE A 63 -17.42 21.73 26.91
C ILE A 63 -16.19 22.24 27.66
N ASN A 64 -15.47 21.35 28.32
CA ASN A 64 -14.19 21.65 28.95
C ASN A 64 -13.06 21.61 27.90
N ASN A 65 -12.16 22.59 27.97
CA ASN A 65 -11.05 22.68 27.00
C ASN A 65 -9.93 21.64 27.21
N ALA A 66 -9.88 20.99 28.36
CA ALA A 66 -8.85 20.00 28.69
C ALA A 66 -9.51 18.63 28.90
N SER A 67 -9.01 17.64 28.19
CA SER A 67 -9.33 16.24 28.44
C SER A 67 -8.44 15.68 29.55
N ILE A 68 -9.03 14.82 30.38
CA ILE A 68 -8.32 14.08 31.43
C ILE A 68 -7.80 12.74 30.86
N ASP A 69 -8.33 12.32 29.72
CA ASP A 69 -7.86 11.10 29.04
C ASP A 69 -6.41 11.27 28.59
N PRO A 70 -5.52 10.36 28.99
CA PRO A 70 -4.14 10.39 28.51
C PRO A 70 -4.11 10.00 27.04
N ILE A 71 -4.31 10.98 26.15
CA ILE A 71 -4.15 10.77 24.71
C ILE A 71 -2.66 10.62 24.42
N ASN A 72 -2.21 9.39 24.45
CA ASN A 72 -0.80 9.04 24.17
C ASN A 72 -0.63 8.81 22.66
N LEU A 73 -0.98 9.83 21.86
CA LEU A 73 -1.00 9.76 20.41
C LEU A 73 -0.01 10.76 19.79
N ASN A 74 0.69 10.29 18.78
CA ASN A 74 1.51 11.14 17.93
C ASN A 74 0.62 11.80 16.87
N GLU A 75 0.72 13.10 16.71
CA GLU A 75 0.01 13.83 15.66
C GLU A 75 0.55 13.52 14.26
N SER A 76 1.76 13.00 14.17
CA SER A 76 2.43 12.71 12.90
C SER A 76 3.27 11.45 13.03
N VAL A 77 3.12 10.56 12.05
CA VAL A 77 3.94 9.34 11.89
C VAL A 77 4.55 9.33 10.50
N ARG A 78 5.85 9.07 10.46
CA ARG A 78 6.61 8.95 9.22
C ARG A 78 7.25 7.58 9.15
N PHE A 79 7.22 6.96 7.99
CA PHE A 79 7.75 5.63 7.79
C PHE A 79 8.39 5.48 6.42
N ILE A 80 9.29 4.51 6.34
CA ILE A 80 9.94 4.08 5.11
C ILE A 80 9.41 2.69 4.78
N ASP A 81 9.16 2.43 3.51
CA ASP A 81 8.63 1.18 3.01
C ASP A 81 9.49 0.63 1.87
N PHE A 82 9.80 -0.65 1.91
CA PHE A 82 10.54 -1.35 0.86
C PHE A 82 9.68 -2.42 0.22
N SER A 83 9.79 -2.50 -1.09
CA SER A 83 9.11 -3.53 -1.87
C SER A 83 10.04 -4.05 -2.96
N ALA A 84 9.83 -5.31 -3.35
CA ALA A 84 10.53 -5.92 -4.45
C ALA A 84 9.58 -6.73 -5.32
N SER A 85 9.87 -6.80 -6.61
CA SER A 85 9.11 -7.67 -7.50
C SER A 85 9.98 -8.21 -8.63
N VAL A 86 9.49 -9.29 -9.23
CA VAL A 86 10.06 -9.84 -10.45
C VAL A 86 8.95 -10.17 -11.43
N LEU A 87 9.13 -9.80 -12.68
CA LEU A 87 8.23 -10.11 -13.77
C LEU A 87 8.99 -10.92 -14.83
N PHE A 88 8.45 -12.06 -15.20
CA PHE A 88 8.86 -12.84 -16.36
C PHE A 88 7.83 -12.62 -17.45
N ASN A 89 8.26 -12.25 -18.64
CA ASN A 89 7.35 -12.01 -19.74
C ASN A 89 7.87 -12.54 -21.07
N SER A 90 6.98 -13.05 -21.87
CA SER A 90 7.14 -13.39 -23.28
C SER A 90 6.13 -12.62 -24.14
N GLU A 91 6.06 -12.91 -25.43
CA GLU A 91 5.06 -12.30 -26.32
C GLU A 91 3.61 -12.65 -25.94
N ASN A 92 3.39 -13.88 -25.48
CA ASN A 92 2.04 -14.40 -25.23
C ASN A 92 1.72 -14.66 -23.77
N SER A 93 2.67 -14.51 -22.86
CA SER A 93 2.46 -14.81 -21.43
C SER A 93 3.38 -14.00 -20.55
N TRP A 94 2.89 -13.78 -19.34
CA TRP A 94 3.72 -13.18 -18.29
C TRP A 94 3.30 -13.71 -16.93
N VAL A 95 4.24 -13.73 -16.00
CA VAL A 95 4.02 -14.05 -14.60
C VAL A 95 4.85 -13.12 -13.74
N GLY A 96 4.23 -12.57 -12.71
CA GLY A 96 4.86 -11.63 -11.79
C GLY A 96 4.67 -12.05 -10.33
N LEU A 97 5.70 -11.82 -9.55
CA LEU A 97 5.70 -12.00 -8.10
C LEU A 97 6.09 -10.67 -7.46
N THR A 98 5.30 -10.22 -6.48
CA THR A 98 5.52 -8.95 -5.80
C THR A 98 5.46 -9.15 -4.30
N PHE A 99 6.41 -8.56 -3.59
CA PHE A 99 6.45 -8.45 -2.14
C PHE A 99 6.44 -6.98 -1.75
N LYS A 100 5.48 -6.58 -0.90
CA LYS A 100 5.44 -5.22 -0.33
C LYS A 100 5.64 -5.28 1.17
N HIS A 101 6.04 -4.16 1.73
CA HIS A 101 6.25 -3.99 3.18
C HIS A 101 7.29 -4.97 3.74
N LEU A 102 8.40 -5.16 2.99
CA LEU A 102 9.47 -6.10 3.37
C LEU A 102 10.10 -5.77 4.73
N ASN A 103 10.15 -4.49 5.08
CA ASN A 103 10.68 -4.01 6.35
C ASN A 103 9.62 -3.90 7.45
N LYS A 104 8.34 -4.28 7.17
CA LYS A 104 7.21 -4.20 8.11
C LYS A 104 7.20 -2.90 8.91
N PRO A 105 7.11 -1.73 8.25
CA PRO A 105 7.24 -0.46 8.93
C PRO A 105 6.15 -0.28 9.98
N ASN A 106 6.53 0.26 11.16
CA ASN A 106 5.56 0.63 12.18
C ASN A 106 4.87 1.93 11.76
N ILE A 107 3.55 1.89 11.67
CA ILE A 107 2.68 2.99 11.28
C ILE A 107 1.77 3.45 12.43
N SER A 108 2.03 2.97 13.65
CA SER A 108 1.25 3.30 14.84
C SER A 108 1.32 4.79 15.15
N MET A 109 0.18 5.37 15.44
CA MET A 109 0.08 6.72 15.98
C MET A 109 0.16 6.77 17.51
N GLN A 110 0.16 5.62 18.20
CA GLN A 110 0.41 5.55 19.65
C GLN A 110 1.91 5.62 19.93
N PHE A 111 2.31 6.35 20.98
CA PHE A 111 3.72 6.54 21.34
C PHE A 111 4.50 5.23 21.53
N ASP A 112 3.90 4.26 22.22
CA ASP A 112 4.49 2.93 22.45
C ASP A 112 3.77 1.84 21.66
N GLY A 113 2.94 2.23 20.69
CA GLY A 113 2.14 1.31 19.88
C GLY A 113 2.98 0.62 18.81
N GLN A 114 2.66 -0.65 18.57
CA GLN A 114 3.20 -1.41 17.45
C GLN A 114 2.03 -1.76 16.51
N ASP A 115 1.99 -1.07 15.39
CA ASP A 115 1.08 -1.34 14.28
C ASP A 115 1.93 -1.47 13.02
N ASN A 116 2.49 -2.66 12.84
CA ASN A 116 3.38 -2.94 11.73
C ASN A 116 2.55 -3.29 10.49
N LEU A 117 2.89 -2.67 9.37
CA LEU A 117 2.34 -3.11 8.08
C LEU A 117 2.80 -4.54 7.81
N GLU A 118 1.84 -5.45 7.72
CA GLU A 118 2.14 -6.84 7.38
C GLU A 118 2.64 -6.96 5.94
N MET A 119 3.54 -7.92 5.75
CA MET A 119 4.08 -8.21 4.43
C MET A 119 2.95 -8.65 3.50
N PHE A 120 2.90 -8.04 2.32
CA PHE A 120 1.97 -8.38 1.27
C PHE A 120 2.70 -9.13 0.15
N MET A 121 2.15 -10.25 -0.26
CA MET A 121 2.63 -11.06 -1.38
C MET A 121 1.55 -11.16 -2.44
N SER A 122 1.92 -10.99 -3.70
CA SER A 122 1.03 -11.19 -4.84
C SER A 122 1.73 -11.97 -5.94
N LEU A 123 1.07 -13.03 -6.39
CA LEU A 123 1.41 -13.80 -7.59
C LEU A 123 0.35 -13.53 -8.65
N HIS A 124 0.74 -13.06 -9.81
CA HIS A 124 -0.19 -12.73 -10.90
C HIS A 124 0.41 -13.12 -12.24
N GLY A 125 -0.45 -13.47 -13.17
CA GLY A 125 0.01 -13.86 -14.49
C GLY A 125 -1.10 -13.95 -15.50
N SER A 126 -0.73 -13.92 -16.76
CA SER A 126 -1.65 -14.11 -17.86
C SER A 126 -1.05 -14.87 -19.02
N VAL A 127 -1.92 -15.46 -19.81
CA VAL A 127 -1.60 -16.15 -21.04
C VAL A 127 -2.60 -15.82 -22.14
N TYR A 128 -2.10 -15.56 -23.35
CA TYR A 128 -2.88 -15.50 -24.57
C TYR A 128 -2.85 -16.87 -25.25
N ILE A 129 -4.01 -17.46 -25.46
CA ILE A 129 -4.18 -18.74 -26.14
C ILE A 129 -4.81 -18.44 -27.50
N PRO A 130 -4.12 -18.69 -28.61
CA PRO A 130 -4.72 -18.57 -29.92
C PRO A 130 -5.85 -19.58 -30.08
N THR A 131 -7.06 -19.11 -30.36
CA THR A 131 -8.26 -19.95 -30.56
C THR A 131 -8.80 -19.84 -32.00
N GLY A 132 -8.17 -19.01 -32.82
CA GLY A 132 -8.58 -18.73 -34.19
C GLY A 132 -8.00 -19.71 -35.19
N ASP A 133 -8.74 -19.85 -36.30
CA ASP A 133 -8.33 -20.54 -37.52
C ASP A 133 -7.59 -19.53 -38.43
N TYR A 134 -6.92 -19.98 -39.48
CA TYR A 134 -6.15 -19.17 -40.45
C TYR A 134 -6.86 -17.90 -40.99
N ARG A 135 -8.16 -17.78 -40.77
CA ARG A 135 -8.99 -16.63 -41.20
C ARG A 135 -9.39 -15.66 -40.09
N ASN A 136 -9.29 -16.07 -38.82
CA ASN A 136 -9.72 -15.25 -37.67
C ASN A 136 -8.64 -15.30 -36.60
N ASP A 137 -7.99 -14.18 -36.33
CA ASP A 137 -6.98 -14.01 -35.29
C ASP A 137 -7.64 -13.85 -33.90
N ASN A 138 -8.48 -14.82 -33.52
CA ASN A 138 -9.13 -14.83 -32.23
C ASN A 138 -8.13 -15.34 -31.15
N LYS A 139 -8.04 -14.63 -30.04
CA LYS A 139 -7.19 -14.98 -28.90
C LYS A 139 -8.05 -15.02 -27.64
N LEU A 140 -7.88 -16.07 -26.85
CA LEU A 140 -8.43 -16.14 -25.50
C LEU A 140 -7.38 -15.58 -24.53
N PHE A 141 -7.76 -14.59 -23.73
CA PHE A 141 -6.93 -14.04 -22.67
C PHE A 141 -7.37 -14.63 -21.33
N VAL A 142 -6.46 -15.28 -20.62
CA VAL A 142 -6.68 -15.82 -19.27
C VAL A 142 -5.75 -15.08 -18.32
N LEU A 143 -6.33 -14.53 -17.25
CA LEU A 143 -5.61 -13.84 -16.18
C LEU A 143 -5.91 -14.51 -14.84
N ALA A 144 -4.88 -14.71 -14.03
CA ALA A 144 -4.99 -15.20 -12.65
C ALA A 144 -4.21 -14.29 -11.71
N ASN A 145 -4.75 -14.11 -10.51
CA ASN A 145 -4.10 -13.36 -9.45
C ASN A 145 -4.39 -14.02 -8.10
N ALA A 146 -3.34 -14.22 -7.29
CA ALA A 146 -3.42 -14.67 -5.92
C ALA A 146 -2.68 -13.67 -5.02
N MET A 147 -3.29 -13.29 -3.90
CA MET A 147 -2.75 -12.32 -2.96
C MET A 147 -2.85 -12.85 -1.56
N GLN A 148 -1.85 -12.52 -0.74
CA GLN A 148 -1.82 -12.83 0.69
C GLN A 148 -1.23 -11.63 1.43
N GLN A 149 -1.82 -11.30 2.58
CA GLN A 149 -1.30 -10.31 3.51
C GLN A 149 -1.37 -10.87 4.94
N GLY A 150 -0.25 -10.79 5.65
CA GLY A 150 -0.12 -11.34 7.01
C GLY A 150 0.29 -12.79 7.06
#